data_9e1244959a916eb16ed4add12b0e923c
#
_entry.id   9e1244959a916eb16ed4add12b0e923c
#
_cell.length_a   1.000
_cell.length_b   1.000
_cell.length_c   1.000
_cell.angle_alpha   90.00
_cell.angle_beta   90.00
_cell.angle_gamma   90.00
#
_symmetry.space_group_name_H-M   'P 1'
#
loop_
_entity.id
_entity.type
_entity.pdbx_description
1 polymer ?
#
loop_
_entity_poly.entity_id
_entity_poly.type
_entity_poly.pdbx_seq_one_letter_code
_entity_poly.pdbx_strand_id
1 'polypeptide(L)'
;GRQVLPLNHGEDGVLWVALPALACGYYTLSAEVEGGVRKVRLVVAPQSVYQSKMLEHGLRMNGLTTHLYSLRSQRNWGIGDFTDLLDLMTFAADKQLDFVGINPLHALFSAKPAFASPYSPSSREWLNPIYLDVEKVGAFTYNEQLKNWLAQPKIRQRIAALRVTETV
;
A
#
# COMPACT_ATOMS: atom_id res chain seq x y z
N GLY A 1 2.20 -15.78 -26.01
CA GLY A 1 2.65 -16.78 -26.99
C GLY A 1 4.02 -17.32 -26.61
N ARG A 2 4.40 -18.48 -27.14
CA ARG A 2 5.73 -19.07 -27.02
C ARG A 2 6.48 -18.85 -28.34
N GLN A 3 7.72 -18.36 -28.25
CA GLN A 3 8.62 -18.22 -29.41
C GLN A 3 9.92 -18.93 -29.10
N VAL A 4 10.45 -19.67 -30.07
CA VAL A 4 11.76 -20.32 -29.98
C VAL A 4 12.78 -19.42 -30.65
N LEU A 5 13.89 -19.14 -29.93
CA LEU A 5 14.96 -18.29 -30.37
C LEU A 5 16.24 -19.10 -30.57
N PRO A 6 17.04 -18.84 -31.62
CA PRO A 6 18.31 -19.53 -31.83
C PRO A 6 19.33 -19.08 -30.78
N LEU A 7 20.14 -20.02 -30.30
CA LEU A 7 21.34 -19.76 -29.52
C LEU A 7 22.52 -19.51 -30.46
N ASN A 8 23.30 -18.51 -30.17
CA ASN A 8 24.52 -18.19 -30.90
C ASN A 8 25.73 -18.49 -29.98
N HIS A 9 26.80 -18.96 -30.58
CA HIS A 9 28.06 -19.25 -29.89
C HIS A 9 29.01 -18.06 -30.07
N GLY A 10 29.48 -17.50 -28.97
CA GLY A 10 30.57 -16.55 -28.98
C GLY A 10 31.95 -17.23 -29.06
N GLU A 11 32.96 -16.50 -29.48
CA GLU A 11 34.34 -16.99 -29.58
C GLU A 11 34.94 -17.34 -28.21
N ASP A 12 34.38 -16.76 -27.14
CA ASP A 12 34.73 -17.01 -25.75
C ASP A 12 34.02 -18.21 -25.10
N GLY A 13 33.25 -18.98 -25.88
CA GLY A 13 32.45 -20.11 -25.42
C GLY A 13 31.15 -19.70 -24.73
N VAL A 14 30.82 -18.41 -24.68
CA VAL A 14 29.55 -17.92 -24.11
C VAL A 14 28.43 -18.10 -25.13
N LEU A 15 27.31 -18.61 -24.64
CA LEU A 15 26.07 -18.70 -25.41
C LEU A 15 25.25 -17.42 -25.22
N TRP A 16 24.81 -16.85 -26.31
CA TRP A 16 23.95 -15.69 -26.27
C TRP A 16 22.75 -15.83 -27.19
N VAL A 17 21.67 -15.10 -26.87
CA VAL A 17 20.44 -15.10 -27.63
C VAL A 17 20.04 -13.66 -27.94
N ALA A 18 19.76 -13.38 -29.22
CA ALA A 18 19.18 -12.11 -29.61
C ALA A 18 17.69 -12.11 -29.30
N LEU A 19 17.24 -11.21 -28.44
CA LEU A 19 15.83 -11.06 -28.13
C LEU A 19 15.16 -10.20 -29.19
N PRO A 20 13.95 -10.57 -29.65
CA PRO A 20 13.16 -9.69 -30.52
C PRO A 20 12.72 -8.44 -29.74
N ALA A 21 12.21 -7.44 -30.46
CA ALA A 21 11.53 -6.33 -29.82
C ALA A 21 10.31 -6.84 -29.04
N LEU A 22 10.32 -6.64 -27.73
CA LEU A 22 9.27 -7.06 -26.82
C LEU A 22 8.55 -5.83 -26.28
N ALA A 23 7.24 -5.93 -26.12
CA ALA A 23 6.47 -4.93 -25.38
C ALA A 23 6.89 -4.92 -23.89
N CYS A 24 6.66 -3.81 -23.19
CA CYS A 24 6.88 -3.77 -21.74
C CYS A 24 6.06 -4.85 -21.05
N GLY A 25 6.69 -5.57 -20.12
CA GLY A 25 6.03 -6.67 -19.42
C GLY A 25 6.99 -7.66 -18.77
N TYR A 26 6.42 -8.72 -18.25
CA TYR A 26 7.15 -9.81 -17.60
C TYR A 26 7.08 -11.05 -18.48
N TYR A 27 8.24 -11.63 -18.77
CA TYR A 27 8.39 -12.81 -19.60
C TYR A 27 9.16 -13.89 -18.85
N THR A 28 9.08 -15.11 -19.32
CA THR A 28 9.93 -16.20 -18.86
C THR A 28 10.79 -16.64 -20.03
N LEU A 29 12.10 -16.52 -19.89
CA LEU A 29 13.07 -17.13 -20.78
C LEU A 29 13.36 -18.54 -20.30
N SER A 30 13.24 -19.53 -21.20
CA SER A 30 13.54 -20.92 -20.91
C SER A 30 14.60 -21.41 -21.86
N ALA A 31 15.67 -22.00 -21.33
CA ALA A 31 16.72 -22.62 -22.13
C ALA A 31 16.77 -24.12 -21.84
N GLU A 32 16.83 -24.93 -22.89
CA GLU A 32 17.08 -26.36 -22.80
C GLU A 32 18.61 -26.57 -22.81
N VAL A 33 19.14 -27.09 -21.74
CA VAL A 33 20.56 -27.35 -21.54
C VAL A 33 20.78 -28.77 -21.04
N GLU A 34 22.01 -29.28 -21.09
CA GLU A 34 22.35 -30.55 -20.48
C GLU A 34 21.95 -30.55 -19.01
N GLY A 35 21.09 -31.49 -18.60
CA GLY A 35 20.52 -31.59 -17.24
C GLY A 35 19.16 -30.94 -17.07
N GLY A 36 18.50 -30.47 -18.14
CA GLY A 36 17.10 -30.05 -18.12
C GLY A 36 16.85 -28.61 -18.54
N VAL A 37 15.65 -28.12 -18.21
CA VAL A 37 15.19 -26.76 -18.58
C VAL A 37 15.55 -25.76 -17.49
N ARG A 38 16.29 -24.73 -17.84
CA ARG A 38 16.54 -23.56 -16.99
C ARG A 38 15.57 -22.45 -17.33
N LYS A 39 15.02 -21.78 -16.29
CA LYS A 39 14.06 -20.67 -16.47
C LYS A 39 14.56 -19.44 -15.74
N VAL A 40 14.47 -18.29 -16.43
CA VAL A 40 14.83 -16.97 -15.90
C VAL A 40 13.70 -16.02 -16.20
N ARG A 41 13.39 -15.16 -15.24
CA ARG A 41 12.43 -14.06 -15.46
C ARG A 41 13.13 -12.96 -16.25
N LEU A 42 12.52 -12.54 -17.34
CA LEU A 42 12.92 -11.39 -18.14
C LEU A 42 11.91 -10.25 -17.88
N VAL A 43 12.41 -9.09 -17.52
CA VAL A 43 11.62 -7.88 -17.33
C VAL A 43 11.95 -6.91 -18.43
N VAL A 44 10.94 -6.51 -19.21
CA VAL A 44 11.06 -5.47 -20.23
C VAL A 44 10.38 -4.22 -19.68
N ALA A 45 11.15 -3.20 -19.41
CA ALA A 45 10.68 -1.95 -18.83
C ALA A 45 10.83 -0.80 -19.84
N PRO A 46 10.05 0.28 -19.72
CA PRO A 46 10.27 1.48 -20.51
C PRO A 46 11.63 2.10 -20.16
N GLN A 47 12.23 2.85 -21.09
CA GLN A 47 13.54 3.51 -20.89
C GLN A 47 13.49 4.60 -19.80
N SER A 48 12.33 5.18 -19.56
CA SER A 48 12.11 6.18 -18.53
C SER A 48 10.90 5.83 -17.67
N VAL A 49 10.89 6.29 -16.42
CA VAL A 49 9.71 6.21 -15.57
C VAL A 49 8.58 7.04 -16.14
N TYR A 50 7.34 6.62 -15.85
CA TYR A 50 6.18 7.40 -16.23
C TYR A 50 6.23 8.78 -15.57
N GLN A 51 6.02 9.80 -16.38
CA GLN A 51 5.83 11.18 -15.94
C GLN A 51 4.45 11.64 -16.41
N SER A 52 3.69 12.25 -15.51
CA SER A 52 2.38 12.79 -15.89
C SER A 52 2.55 13.97 -16.85
N LYS A 53 1.60 14.16 -17.76
CA LYS A 53 1.61 15.31 -18.69
C LYS A 53 1.71 16.66 -17.97
N MET A 54 1.14 16.76 -16.78
CA MET A 54 1.24 17.98 -15.96
C MET A 54 2.68 18.29 -15.59
N LEU A 55 3.44 17.29 -15.13
CA LEU A 55 4.86 17.44 -14.77
C LEU A 55 5.74 17.68 -16.00
N GLU A 56 5.44 17.04 -17.13
CA GLU A 56 6.15 17.28 -18.40
C GLU A 56 6.05 18.76 -18.85
N HIS A 57 4.93 19.43 -18.54
CA HIS A 57 4.74 20.85 -18.83
C HIS A 57 5.29 21.79 -17.74
N GLY A 58 6.06 21.26 -16.79
CA GLY A 58 6.69 22.07 -15.72
C GLY A 58 5.74 22.51 -14.61
N LEU A 59 4.53 21.96 -14.53
CA LEU A 59 3.61 22.23 -13.42
C LEU A 59 4.15 21.61 -12.13
N ARG A 60 4.00 22.36 -11.03
CA ARG A 60 4.36 21.90 -9.69
C ARG A 60 3.11 21.38 -8.99
N MET A 61 3.27 20.28 -8.27
CA MET A 61 2.22 19.70 -7.45
C MET A 61 2.42 20.12 -5.99
N ASN A 62 1.33 20.51 -5.34
CA ASN A 62 1.30 20.84 -3.92
C ASN A 62 0.43 19.85 -3.18
N GLY A 63 0.85 19.43 -1.99
CA GLY A 63 0.07 18.48 -1.23
C GLY A 63 0.46 18.41 0.24
N LEU A 64 -0.22 17.55 0.96
CA LEU A 64 0.04 17.24 2.36
C LEU A 64 0.61 15.83 2.50
N THR A 65 1.53 15.65 3.44
CA THR A 65 1.97 14.33 3.86
C THR A 65 1.81 14.20 5.36
N THR A 66 1.26 13.08 5.81
CA THR A 66 1.07 12.79 7.23
C THR A 66 1.09 11.30 7.49
N HIS A 67 1.16 10.93 8.77
CA HIS A 67 0.89 9.56 9.18
C HIS A 67 -0.58 9.45 9.60
N LEU A 68 -1.34 8.55 8.98
CA LEU A 68 -2.75 8.38 9.32
C LEU A 68 -2.94 8.09 10.82
N TYR A 69 -2.10 7.23 11.39
CA TYR A 69 -2.17 6.89 12.82
C TYR A 69 -1.96 8.09 13.76
N SER A 70 -1.32 9.18 13.31
CA SER A 70 -1.09 10.37 14.12
C SER A 70 -2.24 11.39 14.09
N LEU A 71 -3.20 11.21 13.20
CA LEU A 71 -4.35 12.11 13.15
C LEU A 71 -5.22 11.97 14.40
N ARG A 72 -5.68 13.11 14.90
CA ARG A 72 -6.57 13.19 16.06
C ARG A 72 -7.85 13.92 15.68
N SER A 73 -8.97 13.32 16.06
CA SER A 73 -10.29 13.94 15.96
C SER A 73 -11.08 13.68 17.24
N GLN A 74 -12.18 14.39 17.42
CA GLN A 74 -13.08 14.14 18.57
C GLN A 74 -13.80 12.79 18.45
N ARG A 75 -13.83 12.20 17.25
CA ARG A 75 -14.52 10.96 16.91
C ARG A 75 -13.66 9.72 17.09
N ASN A 76 -12.41 9.73 16.60
CA ASN A 76 -11.56 8.54 16.59
C ASN A 76 -11.18 8.07 18.01
N TRP A 77 -10.69 6.85 18.11
CA TRP A 77 -10.38 6.20 19.40
C TRP A 77 -8.92 6.39 19.83
N GLY A 78 -8.30 7.50 19.43
CA GLY A 78 -6.91 7.82 19.76
C GLY A 78 -5.92 7.47 18.66
N ILE A 79 -6.40 6.99 17.53
CA ILE A 79 -5.63 6.75 16.32
C ILE A 79 -6.48 7.18 15.12
N GLY A 80 -5.86 7.84 14.14
CA GLY A 80 -6.58 8.25 12.93
C GLY A 80 -7.06 7.06 12.14
N ASP A 81 -8.27 7.13 11.64
CA ASP A 81 -8.93 6.07 10.90
C ASP A 81 -9.33 6.50 9.47
N PHE A 82 -9.99 5.63 8.72
CA PHE A 82 -10.39 5.93 7.34
C PHE A 82 -11.40 7.07 7.21
N THR A 83 -12.17 7.39 8.24
CA THR A 83 -13.00 8.59 8.23
C THR A 83 -12.17 9.86 8.42
N ASP A 84 -11.15 9.83 9.29
CA ASP A 84 -10.21 10.94 9.40
C ASP A 84 -9.43 11.16 8.10
N LEU A 85 -9.09 10.09 7.40
CA LEU A 85 -8.47 10.17 6.08
C LEU A 85 -9.42 10.83 5.07
N LEU A 86 -10.69 10.45 5.05
CA LEU A 86 -11.70 11.05 4.18
C LEU A 86 -11.86 12.55 4.46
N ASP A 87 -11.92 12.92 5.74
CA ASP A 87 -12.02 14.32 6.16
C ASP A 87 -10.79 15.14 5.72
N LEU A 88 -9.58 14.56 5.87
CA LEU A 88 -8.34 15.17 5.39
C LEU A 88 -8.31 15.31 3.86
N MET A 89 -8.76 14.30 3.14
CA MET A 89 -8.84 14.36 1.66
C MET A 89 -9.85 15.42 1.20
N THR A 90 -10.98 15.53 1.88
CA THR A 90 -11.98 16.57 1.61
C THR A 90 -11.41 17.95 1.86
N PHE A 91 -10.73 18.15 2.99
CA PHE A 91 -10.03 19.40 3.28
C PHE A 91 -8.97 19.73 2.21
N ALA A 92 -8.18 18.76 1.79
CA ALA A 92 -7.17 18.95 0.76
C ALA A 92 -7.79 19.36 -0.58
N ALA A 93 -8.90 18.72 -0.97
CA ALA A 93 -9.65 19.08 -2.18
C ALA A 93 -10.21 20.49 -2.12
N ASP A 94 -10.81 20.90 -1.00
CA ASP A 94 -11.32 22.25 -0.78
C ASP A 94 -10.21 23.31 -0.86
N LYS A 95 -8.99 22.96 -0.52
CA LYS A 95 -7.79 23.80 -0.63
C LYS A 95 -7.09 23.67 -1.97
N GLN A 96 -7.66 22.94 -2.93
CA GLN A 96 -7.08 22.68 -4.24
C GLN A 96 -5.67 22.10 -4.19
N LEU A 97 -5.42 21.22 -3.22
CA LEU A 97 -4.19 20.45 -3.15
C LEU A 97 -4.24 19.26 -4.09
N ASP A 98 -3.10 18.93 -4.69
CA ASP A 98 -3.00 17.91 -5.73
C ASP A 98 -2.92 16.50 -5.17
N PHE A 99 -2.42 16.33 -3.93
CA PHE A 99 -2.27 15.00 -3.32
C PHE A 99 -2.29 15.04 -1.79
N VAL A 100 -2.64 13.89 -1.21
CA VAL A 100 -2.43 13.55 0.21
C VAL A 100 -1.57 12.29 0.28
N GLY A 101 -0.39 12.41 0.87
CA GLY A 101 0.52 11.28 1.14
C GLY A 101 0.33 10.76 2.56
N ILE A 102 0.28 9.45 2.72
CA ILE A 102 0.14 8.80 4.02
C ILE A 102 1.17 7.67 4.20
N ASN A 103 1.34 7.19 5.43
CA ASN A 103 2.11 6.00 5.72
C ASN A 103 1.48 4.76 5.06
N PRO A 104 2.24 3.65 4.91
CA PRO A 104 1.68 2.38 4.48
C PRO A 104 0.56 1.90 5.42
N LEU A 105 -0.56 1.44 4.84
CA LEU A 105 -1.75 0.99 5.57
C LEU A 105 -1.84 -0.54 5.71
N HIS A 106 -0.74 -1.22 5.49
CA HIS A 106 -0.67 -2.68 5.44
C HIS A 106 -0.86 -3.34 6.81
N ALA A 107 -1.35 -4.58 6.79
CA ALA A 107 -1.56 -5.38 7.99
C ALA A 107 -0.25 -5.62 8.77
N LEU A 108 -0.30 -5.43 10.07
CA LEU A 108 0.81 -5.66 10.99
C LEU A 108 0.67 -7.01 11.72
N PHE A 109 1.62 -7.31 12.58
CA PHE A 109 1.66 -8.53 13.36
C PHE A 109 0.75 -8.44 14.59
N SER A 110 -0.53 -8.77 14.44
CA SER A 110 -1.53 -8.68 15.53
C SER A 110 -1.15 -9.49 16.78
N ALA A 111 -0.46 -10.63 16.60
CA ALA A 111 0.03 -11.44 17.71
C ALA A 111 1.30 -10.87 18.40
N LYS A 112 1.92 -9.84 17.83
CA LYS A 112 3.12 -9.19 18.36
C LYS A 112 2.98 -7.66 18.25
N PRO A 113 2.18 -7.02 19.10
CA PRO A 113 1.88 -5.58 19.00
C PRO A 113 3.11 -4.67 19.06
N ALA A 114 4.21 -5.14 19.66
CA ALA A 114 5.47 -4.41 19.66
C ALA A 114 6.09 -4.20 18.27
N PHE A 115 5.69 -5.01 17.27
CA PHE A 115 6.09 -4.85 15.86
C PHE A 115 5.09 -3.92 15.15
N ALA A 116 5.03 -2.66 15.58
CA ALA A 116 4.05 -1.68 15.15
C ALA A 116 4.47 -0.86 13.91
N SER A 117 5.67 -1.09 13.36
CA SER A 117 6.16 -0.30 12.22
C SER A 117 5.33 -0.56 10.94
N PRO A 118 4.68 0.45 10.37
CA PRO A 118 3.92 0.29 9.12
C PRO A 118 4.82 -0.01 7.92
N TYR A 119 6.12 0.23 8.05
CA TYR A 119 7.12 -0.03 7.00
C TYR A 119 7.61 -1.47 6.98
N SER A 120 7.30 -2.26 8.02
CA SER A 120 7.64 -3.67 8.14
C SER A 120 6.38 -4.52 8.36
N PRO A 121 5.44 -4.55 7.40
CA PRO A 121 4.17 -5.22 7.57
C PRO A 121 4.29 -6.75 7.54
N SER A 122 3.31 -7.44 8.14
CA SER A 122 3.16 -8.89 8.02
C SER A 122 2.64 -9.31 6.65
N SER A 123 1.85 -8.46 6.01
CA SER A 123 1.34 -8.67 4.66
C SER A 123 1.14 -7.33 3.96
N ARG A 124 1.50 -7.27 2.68
CA ARG A 124 1.24 -6.10 1.82
C ARG A 124 -0.06 -6.22 1.01
N GLU A 125 -0.74 -7.35 1.10
CA GLU A 125 -1.99 -7.62 0.39
C GLU A 125 -3.22 -7.23 1.20
N TRP A 126 -3.07 -7.06 2.52
CA TRP A 126 -4.17 -6.77 3.44
C TRP A 126 -3.97 -5.42 4.13
N LEU A 127 -5.07 -4.72 4.35
CA LEU A 127 -5.08 -3.49 5.13
C LEU A 127 -5.09 -3.80 6.64
N ASN A 128 -4.52 -2.89 7.41
CA ASN A 128 -4.52 -2.98 8.86
C ASN A 128 -5.91 -2.59 9.41
N PRO A 129 -6.59 -3.49 10.12
CA PRO A 129 -7.91 -3.21 10.67
C PRO A 129 -7.92 -2.10 11.74
N ILE A 130 -6.75 -1.69 12.26
CA ILE A 130 -6.64 -0.59 13.23
C ILE A 130 -7.16 0.73 12.65
N TYR A 131 -7.17 0.89 11.33
CA TYR A 131 -7.65 2.09 10.65
C TYR A 131 -9.15 2.06 10.33
N LEU A 132 -9.89 1.04 10.77
CA LEU A 132 -11.34 0.99 10.59
C LEU A 132 -12.04 1.98 11.52
N ASP A 133 -12.94 2.78 10.97
CA ASP A 133 -13.95 3.47 11.75
C ASP A 133 -15.01 2.46 12.19
N VAL A 134 -14.83 1.91 13.39
CA VAL A 134 -15.64 0.81 13.91
C VAL A 134 -17.13 1.17 13.93
N GLU A 135 -17.48 2.41 14.25
CA GLU A 135 -18.85 2.86 14.36
C GLU A 135 -19.56 2.98 13.00
N LYS A 136 -18.79 3.06 11.90
CA LYS A 136 -19.30 3.08 10.53
C LYS A 136 -19.32 1.71 9.83
N VAL A 137 -18.76 0.68 10.45
CA VAL A 137 -18.86 -0.67 9.90
C VAL A 137 -20.32 -1.13 9.96
N GLY A 138 -20.85 -1.61 8.84
CA GLY A 138 -22.27 -1.98 8.73
C GLY A 138 -22.72 -2.98 9.79
N ALA A 139 -21.90 -3.99 10.10
CA ALA A 139 -22.18 -4.94 11.17
C ALA A 139 -22.36 -4.27 12.54
N PHE A 140 -21.63 -3.21 12.82
CA PHE A 140 -21.78 -2.42 14.05
C PHE A 140 -23.03 -1.54 13.99
N THR A 141 -23.24 -0.86 12.88
CA THR A 141 -24.34 0.11 12.70
C THR A 141 -25.72 -0.53 12.91
N TYR A 142 -25.88 -1.80 12.53
CA TYR A 142 -27.15 -2.53 12.64
C TYR A 142 -27.21 -3.49 13.83
N ASN A 143 -26.21 -3.52 14.71
CA ASN A 143 -26.16 -4.44 15.86
C ASN A 143 -26.35 -3.71 17.19
N GLU A 144 -27.54 -3.81 17.76
CA GLU A 144 -27.88 -3.16 19.03
C GLU A 144 -27.05 -3.68 20.21
N GLN A 145 -26.60 -4.94 20.20
CA GLN A 145 -25.74 -5.46 21.27
C GLN A 145 -24.38 -4.80 21.27
N LEU A 146 -23.80 -4.57 20.09
CA LEU A 146 -22.53 -3.86 19.96
C LEU A 146 -22.65 -2.38 20.35
N LYS A 147 -23.74 -1.71 19.99
CA LYS A 147 -24.02 -0.34 20.42
C LYS A 147 -24.14 -0.24 21.95
N ASN A 148 -24.88 -1.17 22.55
CA ASN A 148 -25.05 -1.24 24.01
C ASN A 148 -23.72 -1.54 24.71
N TRP A 149 -22.89 -2.41 24.15
CA TRP A 149 -21.55 -2.67 24.66
C TRP A 149 -20.69 -1.41 24.61
N LEU A 150 -20.66 -0.67 23.50
CA LEU A 150 -19.92 0.58 23.35
C LEU A 150 -20.42 1.67 24.30
N ALA A 151 -21.73 1.68 24.61
CA ALA A 151 -22.33 2.63 25.52
C ALA A 151 -21.96 2.40 27.01
N GLN A 152 -21.36 1.26 27.35
CA GLN A 152 -20.98 0.96 28.73
C GLN A 152 -19.97 1.98 29.28
N PRO A 153 -20.15 2.46 30.51
CA PRO A 153 -19.26 3.49 31.09
C PRO A 153 -17.79 3.11 31.06
N LYS A 154 -17.46 1.84 31.34
CA LYS A 154 -16.08 1.31 31.32
C LYS A 154 -15.44 1.43 29.94
N ILE A 155 -16.21 1.12 28.88
CA ILE A 155 -15.71 1.18 27.49
C ILE A 155 -15.51 2.62 27.06
N ARG A 156 -16.50 3.48 27.33
CA ARG A 156 -16.40 4.93 27.06
C ARG A 156 -15.22 5.59 27.78
N GLN A 157 -15.01 5.24 29.04
CA GLN A 157 -13.87 5.74 29.80
C GLN A 157 -12.53 5.30 29.19
N ARG A 158 -12.44 4.04 28.72
CA ARG A 158 -11.24 3.54 28.05
C ARG A 158 -10.98 4.28 26.72
N ILE A 159 -12.02 4.48 25.91
CA ILE A 159 -11.90 5.25 24.67
C ILE A 159 -11.48 6.69 24.95
N ALA A 160 -12.07 7.34 25.96
CA ALA A 160 -11.69 8.69 26.37
C ALA A 160 -10.22 8.77 26.81
N ALA A 161 -9.73 7.76 27.53
CA ALA A 161 -8.32 7.67 27.92
C ALA A 161 -7.40 7.52 26.70
N LEU A 162 -7.77 6.70 25.71
CA LEU A 162 -7.00 6.53 24.48
C LEU A 162 -6.92 7.81 23.64
N ARG A 163 -7.99 8.62 23.63
CA ARG A 163 -8.04 9.90 22.89
C ARG A 163 -7.03 10.93 23.38
N VAL A 164 -6.67 10.89 24.67
CA VAL A 164 -5.72 11.83 25.28
C VAL A 164 -4.31 11.25 25.42
N THR A 165 -4.07 10.04 24.92
CA THR A 165 -2.73 9.43 24.94
C THR A 165 -1.84 10.16 23.93
N GLU A 166 -0.67 10.62 24.37
CA GLU A 166 0.29 11.35 23.52
C GLU A 166 1.07 10.43 22.57
N THR A 167 1.17 9.16 22.89
CA THR A 167 1.88 8.14 22.09
C THR A 167 0.92 7.17 21.44
N VAL A 168 1.26 6.74 20.23
CA VAL A 168 0.54 5.71 19.46
C VAL A 168 1.29 4.39 19.53
#